data_d89ae8e79f82095703098ee26f423b10
#
_entry.id   d89ae8e79f82095703098ee26f423b10
#
_cell.length_a   1.000
_cell.length_b   1.000
_cell.length_c   1.000
_cell.angle_alpha   90.00
_cell.angle_beta   90.00
_cell.angle_gamma   90.00
#
_symmetry.space_group_name_H-M   'P 1'
#
loop_
_entity.id
_entity.type
_entity.pdbx_description
1 polymer ?
#
loop_
_entity_poly.entity_id
_entity_poly.type
_entity_poly.pdbx_seq_one_letter_code
_entity_poly.pdbx_strand_id
1 'polypeptide(L)'
;QDGKPIVCLSSTTDDGRSRIKPLLEAGDGVGIARSDVHYVITEYGIAYLFGKSIRERALALIEVAHPRWREELLKAAQKLGYVRADQYLASQAAYSVHDERIVTLKNGTKVMMRPARASDAGALQGLFHRLSEDDIYTRFFRRVRSLSYPDLQTLCNVNHETEVAFLAVTGPRENEEIVGSACYFLSPTTNLAEVAFMVAPEFQGAGLGTALQTRLQEYAMSRNVRGFVFEILPRNTSMLRLAARAQGTITTSRDDDVVHVTALFANSGSASRSPLPESQDPQAGEVAA
;
A
#
# COMPACT_ATOMS: atom_id res chain seq x y z
N GLN A 1 -14.01 -25.45 -17.63
CA GLN A 1 -14.93 -24.28 -17.56
C GLN A 1 -14.18 -23.15 -16.87
N ASP A 2 -13.38 -22.37 -17.63
CA ASP A 2 -12.48 -21.36 -17.05
C ASP A 2 -12.99 -19.92 -17.23
N GLY A 3 -14.29 -19.74 -17.43
CA GLY A 3 -14.93 -18.43 -17.58
C GLY A 3 -14.92 -17.66 -16.25
N LYS A 4 -14.51 -16.39 -16.29
CA LYS A 4 -14.47 -15.49 -15.13
C LYS A 4 -15.52 -14.39 -15.32
N PRO A 5 -16.59 -14.35 -14.50
CA PRO A 5 -17.61 -13.30 -14.56
C PRO A 5 -17.00 -11.93 -14.19
N ILE A 6 -17.10 -10.99 -15.11
CA ILE A 6 -16.58 -9.63 -14.97
C ILE A 6 -17.74 -8.66 -15.11
N VAL A 7 -17.89 -7.77 -14.13
CA VAL A 7 -18.84 -6.65 -14.18
C VAL A 7 -18.05 -5.37 -14.40
N CYS A 8 -18.25 -4.73 -15.56
CA CYS A 8 -17.65 -3.44 -15.86
C CYS A 8 -18.73 -2.36 -15.76
N LEU A 9 -18.43 -1.30 -15.01
CA LEU A 9 -19.34 -0.15 -14.86
C LEU A 9 -18.54 1.13 -14.58
N SER A 10 -19.09 2.28 -14.96
CA SER A 10 -18.62 3.55 -14.41
C SER A 10 -18.97 3.61 -12.93
N SER A 11 -18.10 4.17 -12.10
CA SER A 11 -18.31 4.24 -10.64
C SER A 11 -19.50 5.13 -10.26
N THR A 12 -19.88 6.06 -11.14
CA THR A 12 -21.01 6.98 -10.95
C THR A 12 -22.00 6.90 -12.10
N THR A 13 -23.22 7.28 -11.82
CA THR A 13 -24.26 7.57 -12.81
C THR A 13 -24.03 8.95 -13.42
N ASP A 14 -24.74 9.28 -14.52
CA ASP A 14 -24.62 10.57 -15.21
C ASP A 14 -25.01 11.76 -14.33
N ASP A 15 -25.91 11.54 -13.35
CA ASP A 15 -26.31 12.51 -12.33
C ASP A 15 -25.37 12.51 -11.09
N GLY A 16 -24.24 11.78 -11.16
CA GLY A 16 -23.17 11.80 -10.17
C GLY A 16 -23.39 10.93 -8.93
N ARG A 17 -24.43 10.09 -8.87
CA ARG A 17 -24.64 9.15 -7.76
C ARG A 17 -23.71 7.94 -7.87
N SER A 18 -23.35 7.34 -6.76
CA SER A 18 -22.54 6.11 -6.77
C SER A 18 -23.32 4.92 -7.36
N ARG A 19 -22.68 4.19 -8.28
CA ARG A 19 -23.19 2.87 -8.72
C ARG A 19 -22.79 1.74 -7.77
N ILE A 20 -21.77 1.96 -6.96
CA ILE A 20 -21.42 1.06 -5.83
C ILE A 20 -22.35 1.45 -4.68
N LYS A 21 -23.22 0.55 -4.28
CA LYS A 21 -24.21 0.77 -3.22
C LYS A 21 -23.96 -0.19 -2.04
N PRO A 22 -24.22 0.22 -0.80
CA PRO A 22 -24.09 -0.66 0.37
C PRO A 22 -25.19 -1.74 0.39
N LEU A 23 -26.38 -1.41 -0.10
CA LEU A 23 -27.54 -2.29 -0.24
C LEU A 23 -28.28 -1.96 -1.52
N LEU A 24 -28.99 -2.93 -2.07
CA LEU A 24 -30.00 -2.72 -3.10
C LEU A 24 -31.23 -2.01 -2.50
N GLU A 25 -31.87 -1.19 -3.30
CA GLU A 25 -33.12 -0.54 -2.90
C GLU A 25 -34.31 -1.51 -3.05
N ALA A 26 -35.38 -1.20 -2.34
CA ALA A 26 -36.61 -2.01 -2.47
C ALA A 26 -37.12 -1.97 -3.92
N GLY A 27 -37.20 -3.16 -4.54
CA GLY A 27 -37.61 -3.29 -5.94
C GLY A 27 -36.45 -3.44 -6.92
N ASP A 28 -35.19 -3.24 -6.52
CA ASP A 28 -34.04 -3.52 -7.37
C ASP A 28 -33.93 -5.02 -7.66
N GLY A 29 -33.72 -5.36 -8.95
CA GLY A 29 -33.49 -6.75 -9.38
C GLY A 29 -32.05 -7.18 -9.16
N VAL A 30 -31.85 -8.42 -8.69
CA VAL A 30 -30.53 -9.05 -8.63
C VAL A 30 -30.22 -9.73 -9.95
N GLY A 31 -29.48 -9.07 -10.83
CA GLY A 31 -29.11 -9.63 -12.15
C GLY A 31 -28.02 -10.69 -12.05
N ILE A 32 -27.06 -10.56 -11.11
CA ILE A 32 -25.98 -11.51 -10.88
C ILE A 32 -25.91 -11.76 -9.38
N ALA A 33 -25.91 -13.04 -9.00
CA ALA A 33 -25.81 -13.40 -7.58
C ALA A 33 -24.44 -13.01 -7.01
N ARG A 34 -24.40 -12.70 -5.72
CA ARG A 34 -23.16 -12.30 -5.02
C ARG A 34 -22.06 -13.38 -5.11
N SER A 35 -22.42 -14.65 -5.16
CA SER A 35 -21.49 -15.77 -5.31
C SER A 35 -20.83 -15.81 -6.69
N ASP A 36 -21.48 -15.27 -7.70
CA ASP A 36 -21.08 -15.44 -9.10
C ASP A 36 -20.29 -14.27 -9.65
N VAL A 37 -20.19 -13.15 -8.92
CA VAL A 37 -19.37 -12.01 -9.29
C VAL A 37 -17.93 -12.25 -8.86
N HIS A 38 -17.02 -12.39 -9.86
CA HIS A 38 -15.59 -12.54 -9.60
C HIS A 38 -14.86 -11.20 -9.63
N TYR A 39 -15.12 -10.38 -10.64
CA TYR A 39 -14.48 -9.09 -10.84
C TYR A 39 -15.48 -7.96 -10.98
N VAL A 40 -15.17 -6.83 -10.36
CA VAL A 40 -15.82 -5.55 -10.63
C VAL A 40 -14.75 -4.58 -11.09
N ILE A 41 -14.96 -3.97 -12.27
CA ILE A 41 -14.02 -3.04 -12.89
C ILE A 41 -14.70 -1.69 -13.02
N THR A 42 -14.01 -0.65 -12.56
CA THR A 42 -14.38 0.75 -12.75
C THR A 42 -13.19 1.52 -13.32
N GLU A 43 -13.38 2.80 -13.58
CA GLU A 43 -12.29 3.73 -13.93
C GLU A 43 -11.23 3.90 -12.82
N TYR A 44 -11.55 3.48 -11.58
CA TYR A 44 -10.65 3.55 -10.42
C TYR A 44 -9.93 2.24 -10.12
N GLY A 45 -10.17 1.18 -10.87
CA GLY A 45 -9.43 -0.07 -10.72
C GLY A 45 -10.26 -1.34 -10.82
N ILE A 46 -9.69 -2.43 -10.33
CA ILE A 46 -10.25 -3.77 -10.41
C ILE A 46 -10.41 -4.34 -9.00
N ALA A 47 -11.63 -4.63 -8.59
CA ALA A 47 -11.97 -5.36 -7.38
C ALA A 47 -12.13 -6.85 -7.69
N TYR A 48 -11.33 -7.70 -7.03
CA TYR A 48 -11.52 -9.15 -7.07
C TYR A 48 -12.35 -9.61 -5.86
N LEU A 49 -13.42 -10.32 -6.10
CA LEU A 49 -14.44 -10.63 -5.08
C LEU A 49 -14.65 -12.12 -4.81
N PHE A 50 -14.20 -13.00 -5.71
CA PHE A 50 -14.42 -14.45 -5.54
C PHE A 50 -13.56 -15.01 -4.40
N GLY A 51 -14.14 -15.86 -3.56
CA GLY A 51 -13.46 -16.42 -2.40
C GLY A 51 -13.20 -15.45 -1.24
N LYS A 52 -13.58 -14.18 -1.36
CA LYS A 52 -13.37 -13.15 -0.35
C LYS A 52 -14.50 -13.11 0.67
N SER A 53 -14.15 -12.80 1.93
CA SER A 53 -15.13 -12.52 2.99
C SER A 53 -15.96 -11.26 2.66
N ILE A 54 -17.11 -11.09 3.33
CA ILE A 54 -17.96 -9.89 3.16
C ILE A 54 -17.16 -8.61 3.41
N ARG A 55 -16.31 -8.62 4.43
CA ARG A 55 -15.44 -7.48 4.76
C ARG A 55 -14.48 -7.14 3.63
N GLU A 56 -13.74 -8.13 3.13
CA GLU A 56 -12.76 -7.93 2.04
C GLU A 56 -13.47 -7.46 0.76
N ARG A 57 -14.63 -8.03 0.46
CA ARG A 57 -15.48 -7.61 -0.68
C ARG A 57 -15.92 -6.16 -0.54
N ALA A 58 -16.40 -5.76 0.65
CA ALA A 58 -16.83 -4.39 0.90
C ALA A 58 -15.67 -3.40 0.72
N LEU A 59 -14.50 -3.68 1.29
CA LEU A 59 -13.32 -2.84 1.14
C LEU A 59 -12.86 -2.76 -0.32
N ALA A 60 -12.77 -3.89 -1.03
CA ALA A 60 -12.38 -3.91 -2.44
C ALA A 60 -13.35 -3.12 -3.33
N LEU A 61 -14.66 -3.15 -3.06
CA LEU A 61 -15.64 -2.35 -3.78
C LEU A 61 -15.53 -0.86 -3.44
N ILE A 62 -15.26 -0.51 -2.19
CA ILE A 62 -15.04 0.88 -1.76
C ILE A 62 -13.80 1.45 -2.45
N GLU A 63 -12.71 0.66 -2.57
CA GLU A 63 -11.48 1.06 -3.24
C GLU A 63 -11.69 1.42 -4.73
N VAL A 64 -12.59 0.74 -5.44
CA VAL A 64 -12.90 1.03 -6.84
C VAL A 64 -14.10 1.96 -7.03
N ALA A 65 -14.71 2.43 -5.96
CA ALA A 65 -15.74 3.48 -6.02
C ALA A 65 -15.11 4.85 -6.33
N HIS A 66 -15.92 5.78 -6.81
CA HIS A 66 -15.50 7.17 -7.00
C HIS A 66 -15.02 7.76 -5.64
N PRO A 67 -13.87 8.45 -5.56
CA PRO A 67 -13.29 8.92 -4.30
C PRO A 67 -14.25 9.68 -3.38
N ARG A 68 -15.09 10.56 -3.94
CA ARG A 68 -16.07 11.34 -3.17
C ARG A 68 -17.06 10.50 -2.37
N TRP A 69 -17.31 9.24 -2.77
CA TRP A 69 -18.30 8.35 -2.16
C TRP A 69 -17.68 7.34 -1.18
N ARG A 70 -16.35 7.18 -1.18
CA ARG A 70 -15.67 6.13 -0.40
C ARG A 70 -15.93 6.24 1.09
N GLU A 71 -15.89 7.45 1.64
CA GLU A 71 -16.13 7.68 3.07
C GLU A 71 -17.58 7.35 3.46
N GLU A 72 -18.55 7.75 2.64
CA GLU A 72 -19.97 7.45 2.87
C GLU A 72 -20.22 5.94 2.79
N LEU A 73 -19.66 5.27 1.79
CA LEU A 73 -19.75 3.83 1.62
C LEU A 73 -19.11 3.08 2.80
N LEU A 74 -17.97 3.58 3.30
CA LEU A 74 -17.32 3.01 4.48
C LEU A 74 -18.21 3.14 5.72
N LYS A 75 -18.78 4.32 5.99
CA LYS A 75 -19.72 4.54 7.10
C LYS A 75 -20.93 3.64 7.00
N ALA A 76 -21.48 3.47 5.80
CA ALA A 76 -22.59 2.55 5.56
C ALA A 76 -22.20 1.08 5.84
N ALA A 77 -21.02 0.65 5.37
CA ALA A 77 -20.51 -0.69 5.62
C ALA A 77 -20.23 -0.95 7.10
N GLN A 78 -19.76 0.05 7.86
CA GLN A 78 -19.62 -0.01 9.32
C GLN A 78 -20.97 -0.19 10.01
N LYS A 79 -21.96 0.62 9.63
CA LYS A 79 -23.32 0.56 10.17
C LYS A 79 -23.98 -0.80 9.92
N LEU A 80 -23.70 -1.42 8.78
CA LEU A 80 -24.20 -2.76 8.42
C LEU A 80 -23.39 -3.91 9.05
N GLY A 81 -22.30 -3.61 9.76
CA GLY A 81 -21.41 -4.62 10.34
C GLY A 81 -20.58 -5.40 9.32
N TYR A 82 -20.47 -4.91 8.08
CA TYR A 82 -19.64 -5.54 7.04
C TYR A 82 -18.15 -5.31 7.28
N VAL A 83 -17.81 -4.16 7.84
CA VAL A 83 -16.46 -3.82 8.30
C VAL A 83 -16.50 -3.37 9.75
N ARG A 84 -15.35 -3.38 10.43
CA ARG A 84 -15.26 -2.96 11.83
C ARG A 84 -15.52 -1.46 11.97
N ALA A 85 -15.98 -1.04 13.14
CA ALA A 85 -16.24 0.36 13.42
C ALA A 85 -14.96 1.24 13.41
N ASP A 86 -13.79 0.63 13.70
CA ASP A 86 -12.48 1.25 13.68
C ASP A 86 -11.78 1.17 12.32
N GLN A 87 -12.41 0.62 11.28
CA GLN A 87 -11.90 0.64 9.93
C GLN A 87 -11.85 2.07 9.39
N TYR A 88 -10.74 2.48 8.82
CA TYR A 88 -10.57 3.75 8.13
C TYR A 88 -9.99 3.52 6.73
N LEU A 89 -10.02 4.54 5.90
CA LEU A 89 -9.33 4.59 4.61
C LEU A 89 -8.26 5.67 4.71
N ALA A 90 -7.01 5.28 4.67
CA ALA A 90 -5.88 6.19 4.81
C ALA A 90 -5.71 7.11 3.58
N SER A 91 -6.12 6.64 2.41
CA SER A 91 -6.02 7.40 1.16
C SER A 91 -7.33 7.34 0.36
N GLN A 92 -7.69 8.49 -0.20
CA GLN A 92 -8.74 8.58 -1.24
C GLN A 92 -8.15 8.39 -2.65
N ALA A 93 -6.82 8.26 -2.77
CA ALA A 93 -6.17 8.01 -4.04
C ALA A 93 -6.59 6.65 -4.62
N ALA A 94 -6.75 6.60 -5.93
CA ALA A 94 -7.03 5.36 -6.62
C ALA A 94 -5.79 4.43 -6.52
N TYR A 95 -6.04 3.13 -6.36
CA TYR A 95 -5.00 2.13 -6.49
C TYR A 95 -4.36 2.22 -7.89
N SER A 96 -3.06 2.41 -7.93
CA SER A 96 -2.34 2.53 -9.20
C SER A 96 -1.90 1.15 -9.71
N VAL A 97 -2.61 0.64 -10.73
CA VAL A 97 -2.20 -0.57 -11.46
C VAL A 97 -0.83 -0.37 -12.14
N HIS A 98 -0.46 0.86 -12.48
CA HIS A 98 0.85 1.19 -13.06
C HIS A 98 2.01 0.91 -12.10
N ASP A 99 1.73 0.78 -10.81
CA ASP A 99 2.71 0.42 -9.80
C ASP A 99 2.89 -1.09 -9.62
N GLU A 100 2.10 -1.92 -10.31
CA GLU A 100 2.29 -3.37 -10.35
C GLU A 100 3.50 -3.74 -11.22
N ARG A 101 4.36 -4.62 -10.71
CA ARG A 101 5.53 -5.14 -11.46
C ARG A 101 5.75 -6.62 -11.19
N ILE A 102 6.02 -7.38 -12.24
CA ILE A 102 6.45 -8.78 -12.12
C ILE A 102 7.98 -8.81 -12.06
N VAL A 103 8.50 -9.46 -11.04
CA VAL A 103 9.95 -9.67 -10.85
C VAL A 103 10.24 -11.17 -10.80
N THR A 104 11.31 -11.58 -11.50
CA THR A 104 11.81 -12.95 -11.43
C THR A 104 12.93 -13.01 -10.39
N LEU A 105 12.74 -13.82 -9.35
CA LEU A 105 13.72 -14.05 -8.30
C LEU A 105 14.89 -14.92 -8.79
N LYS A 106 15.96 -15.01 -8.01
CA LYS A 106 17.16 -15.79 -8.35
C LYS A 106 16.90 -17.29 -8.57
N ASN A 107 15.88 -17.83 -7.92
CA ASN A 107 15.44 -19.21 -8.05
C ASN A 107 14.45 -19.43 -9.23
N GLY A 108 14.23 -18.43 -10.08
CA GLY A 108 13.30 -18.48 -11.20
C GLY A 108 11.84 -18.21 -10.85
N THR A 109 11.47 -18.09 -9.57
CA THR A 109 10.10 -17.81 -9.15
C THR A 109 9.69 -16.40 -9.57
N LYS A 110 8.53 -16.27 -10.21
CA LYS A 110 7.94 -14.97 -10.54
C LYS A 110 7.05 -14.51 -9.39
N VAL A 111 7.28 -13.29 -8.94
CA VAL A 111 6.44 -12.62 -7.93
C VAL A 111 5.91 -11.32 -8.52
N MET A 112 4.68 -10.98 -8.22
CA MET A 112 4.12 -9.67 -8.54
C MET A 112 4.30 -8.76 -7.32
N MET A 113 4.90 -7.60 -7.52
CA MET A 113 4.99 -6.54 -6.52
C MET A 113 3.93 -5.50 -6.83
N ARG A 114 3.14 -5.15 -5.84
CA ARG A 114 2.06 -4.17 -5.94
C ARG A 114 1.92 -3.35 -4.67
N PRO A 115 1.32 -2.15 -4.72
CA PRO A 115 0.94 -1.42 -3.53
C PRO A 115 0.01 -2.25 -2.63
N ALA A 116 0.10 -2.03 -1.32
CA ALA A 116 -0.83 -2.64 -0.36
C ALA A 116 -2.22 -2.02 -0.48
N ARG A 117 -3.24 -2.78 -0.10
CA ARG A 117 -4.65 -2.39 -0.08
C ARG A 117 -5.22 -2.63 1.32
N ALA A 118 -6.20 -1.84 1.73
CA ALA A 118 -6.89 -2.05 3.01
C ALA A 118 -7.52 -3.46 3.13
N SER A 119 -7.88 -4.07 2.00
CA SER A 119 -8.39 -5.45 1.92
C SER A 119 -7.34 -6.53 2.19
N ASP A 120 -6.04 -6.21 2.18
CA ASP A 120 -4.95 -7.19 2.34
C ASP A 120 -4.70 -7.61 3.80
N ALA A 121 -5.36 -7.00 4.78
CA ALA A 121 -5.09 -7.23 6.21
C ALA A 121 -5.11 -8.71 6.60
N GLY A 122 -6.07 -9.50 6.09
CA GLY A 122 -6.15 -10.93 6.36
C GLY A 122 -5.00 -11.73 5.75
N ALA A 123 -4.64 -11.44 4.50
CA ALA A 123 -3.52 -12.10 3.82
C ALA A 123 -2.15 -11.70 4.42
N LEU A 124 -2.01 -10.45 4.88
CA LEU A 124 -0.82 -9.99 5.59
C LEU A 124 -0.66 -10.68 6.96
N GLN A 125 -1.76 -10.93 7.67
CA GLN A 125 -1.75 -11.76 8.87
C GLN A 125 -1.26 -13.18 8.56
N GLY A 126 -1.64 -13.74 7.39
CA GLY A 126 -1.14 -15.03 6.91
C GLY A 126 0.37 -15.04 6.70
N LEU A 127 0.95 -13.99 6.11
CA LEU A 127 2.41 -13.83 6.02
C LEU A 127 3.05 -13.79 7.40
N PHE A 128 2.50 -12.99 8.33
CA PHE A 128 3.03 -12.87 9.69
C PHE A 128 3.12 -14.23 10.40
N HIS A 129 2.10 -15.07 10.27
CA HIS A 129 2.09 -16.40 10.90
C HIS A 129 3.10 -17.40 10.33
N ARG A 130 3.64 -17.13 9.14
CA ARG A 130 4.72 -17.95 8.54
C ARG A 130 6.11 -17.52 8.95
N LEU A 131 6.27 -16.31 9.51
CA LEU A 131 7.56 -15.83 9.99
C LEU A 131 8.03 -16.64 11.20
N SER A 132 9.34 -16.85 11.30
CA SER A 132 9.95 -17.42 12.50
C SER A 132 9.85 -16.46 13.68
N GLU A 133 9.95 -16.98 14.91
CA GLU A 133 10.01 -16.13 16.12
C GLU A 133 11.16 -15.11 16.07
N ASP A 134 12.29 -15.48 15.47
CA ASP A 134 13.44 -14.59 15.32
C ASP A 134 13.18 -13.51 14.27
N ASP A 135 12.54 -13.84 13.12
CA ASP A 135 12.12 -12.84 12.14
C ASP A 135 11.15 -11.82 12.76
N ILE A 136 10.19 -12.29 13.54
CA ILE A 136 9.22 -11.44 14.24
C ILE A 136 9.95 -10.54 15.25
N TYR A 137 10.83 -11.11 16.08
CA TYR A 137 11.57 -10.34 17.08
C TYR A 137 12.46 -9.29 16.44
N THR A 138 13.19 -9.66 15.39
CA THR A 138 14.10 -8.73 14.69
C THR A 138 13.36 -7.63 13.92
N ARG A 139 12.09 -7.86 13.55
CA ARG A 139 11.24 -6.87 12.87
C ARG A 139 10.55 -5.91 13.84
N PHE A 140 10.08 -6.40 14.99
CA PHE A 140 9.24 -5.63 15.91
C PHE A 140 9.97 -5.25 17.22
N PHE A 141 11.22 -5.68 17.41
CA PHE A 141 12.04 -5.48 18.61
C PHE A 141 11.36 -6.00 19.88
N ARG A 142 10.34 -6.82 19.72
CA ARG A 142 9.57 -7.45 20.80
C ARG A 142 8.98 -8.77 20.33
N ARG A 143 8.64 -9.63 21.28
CA ARG A 143 7.89 -10.85 20.97
C ARG A 143 6.45 -10.51 20.70
N VAL A 144 5.97 -10.82 19.51
CA VAL A 144 4.58 -10.61 19.06
C VAL A 144 4.03 -11.95 18.62
N ARG A 145 2.92 -12.40 19.21
CA ARG A 145 2.27 -13.66 18.83
C ARG A 145 1.32 -13.52 17.64
N SER A 146 0.69 -12.37 17.52
CA SER A 146 -0.19 -12.02 16.40
C SER A 146 -0.20 -10.51 16.25
N LEU A 147 -0.36 -10.03 15.01
CA LEU A 147 -0.62 -8.62 14.77
C LEU A 147 -2.06 -8.28 15.18
N SER A 148 -2.22 -7.20 15.92
CA SER A 148 -3.56 -6.67 16.18
C SER A 148 -4.15 -6.11 14.88
N TYR A 149 -5.48 -5.99 14.82
CA TYR A 149 -6.12 -5.41 13.65
C TYR A 149 -5.67 -3.96 13.35
N PRO A 150 -5.51 -3.07 14.35
CA PRO A 150 -4.89 -1.76 14.12
C PRO A 150 -3.49 -1.83 13.52
N ASP A 151 -2.62 -2.76 14.00
CA ASP A 151 -1.27 -2.93 13.44
C ASP A 151 -1.34 -3.33 11.96
N LEU A 152 -2.24 -4.27 11.61
CA LEU A 152 -2.47 -4.68 10.22
C LEU A 152 -2.97 -3.52 9.34
N GLN A 153 -3.86 -2.68 9.88
CA GLN A 153 -4.32 -1.49 9.17
C GLN A 153 -3.16 -0.53 8.88
N THR A 154 -2.31 -0.25 9.86
CA THR A 154 -1.12 0.59 9.67
C THR A 154 -0.18 0.03 8.60
N LEU A 155 -0.07 -1.29 8.47
CA LEU A 155 0.84 -1.93 7.52
C LEU A 155 0.27 -2.04 6.09
N CYS A 156 -1.04 -2.00 5.89
CA CYS A 156 -1.63 -2.18 4.57
C CYS A 156 -2.55 -1.04 4.11
N ASN A 157 -3.10 -0.24 5.03
CA ASN A 157 -3.98 0.87 4.71
C ASN A 157 -3.18 2.19 4.77
N VAL A 158 -2.26 2.35 3.84
CA VAL A 158 -1.30 3.45 3.76
C VAL A 158 -1.83 4.62 2.95
N ASN A 159 -1.40 5.85 3.27
CA ASN A 159 -1.87 7.07 2.60
C ASN A 159 -1.12 7.39 1.28
N HIS A 160 -0.06 6.66 0.97
CA HIS A 160 0.80 6.83 -0.21
C HIS A 160 1.53 8.21 -0.30
N GLU A 161 1.46 9.02 0.75
CA GLU A 161 2.19 10.28 0.86
C GLU A 161 3.35 10.15 1.87
N THR A 162 3.00 9.91 3.12
CA THR A 162 3.96 9.72 4.22
C THR A 162 4.15 8.26 4.62
N GLU A 163 3.22 7.41 4.22
CA GLU A 163 3.23 5.98 4.50
C GLU A 163 3.06 5.23 3.18
N VAL A 164 3.95 4.31 2.89
CA VAL A 164 3.92 3.49 1.67
C VAL A 164 4.20 2.05 2.01
N ALA A 165 3.45 1.15 1.42
CA ALA A 165 3.68 -0.28 1.53
C ALA A 165 3.55 -0.97 0.17
N PHE A 166 4.53 -1.81 -0.15
CA PHE A 166 4.50 -2.73 -1.28
C PHE A 166 4.44 -4.15 -0.78
N LEU A 167 3.62 -4.96 -1.43
CA LEU A 167 3.50 -6.38 -1.18
C LEU A 167 4.07 -7.16 -2.37
N ALA A 168 4.75 -8.25 -2.08
CA ALA A 168 5.11 -9.24 -3.06
C ALA A 168 4.13 -10.41 -2.93
N VAL A 169 3.48 -10.77 -4.04
CA VAL A 169 2.46 -11.80 -4.07
C VAL A 169 2.79 -12.86 -5.11
N THR A 170 2.37 -14.10 -4.82
CA THR A 170 2.43 -15.24 -5.73
C THR A 170 1.05 -15.82 -5.95
N GLY A 171 0.93 -16.72 -6.92
CA GLY A 171 -0.36 -17.34 -7.25
C GLY A 171 -1.21 -16.50 -8.22
N PRO A 172 -2.34 -17.06 -8.65
CA PRO A 172 -3.29 -16.34 -9.48
C PRO A 172 -4.00 -15.26 -8.67
N ARG A 173 -4.53 -14.24 -9.35
CA ARG A 173 -5.25 -13.12 -8.69
C ARG A 173 -6.41 -13.58 -7.80
N GLU A 174 -6.95 -14.73 -8.09
CA GLU A 174 -8.03 -15.38 -7.32
C GLU A 174 -7.57 -15.94 -5.97
N ASN A 175 -6.29 -16.26 -5.89
CA ASN A 175 -5.69 -16.84 -4.68
C ASN A 175 -4.27 -16.31 -4.52
N GLU A 176 -4.14 -14.99 -4.46
CA GLU A 176 -2.86 -14.34 -4.18
C GLU A 176 -2.41 -14.69 -2.76
N GLU A 177 -1.17 -15.10 -2.64
CA GLU A 177 -0.49 -15.31 -1.38
C GLU A 177 0.58 -14.23 -1.20
N ILE A 178 0.53 -13.48 -0.08
CA ILE A 178 1.55 -12.49 0.24
C ILE A 178 2.77 -13.22 0.76
N VAL A 179 3.89 -13.10 0.04
CA VAL A 179 5.18 -13.73 0.37
C VAL A 179 6.23 -12.72 0.84
N GLY A 180 5.91 -11.43 0.75
CA GLY A 180 6.77 -10.36 1.28
C GLY A 180 6.04 -9.05 1.39
N SER A 181 6.54 -8.21 2.28
CA SER A 181 6.06 -6.84 2.51
C SER A 181 7.25 -5.93 2.74
N ALA A 182 7.21 -4.74 2.17
CA ALA A 182 8.13 -3.65 2.46
C ALA A 182 7.33 -2.37 2.66
N CYS A 183 7.62 -1.62 3.71
CA CYS A 183 6.98 -0.34 3.95
C CYS A 183 8.00 0.72 4.37
N TYR A 184 7.62 1.98 4.18
CA TYR A 184 8.32 3.10 4.80
C TYR A 184 7.33 4.05 5.49
N PHE A 185 7.85 4.73 6.51
CA PHE A 185 7.16 5.79 7.25
C PHE A 185 8.04 7.04 7.18
N LEU A 186 7.55 8.07 6.48
CA LEU A 186 8.29 9.31 6.24
C LEU A 186 8.18 10.22 7.46
N SER A 187 9.34 10.68 7.96
CA SER A 187 9.39 11.78 8.91
C SER A 187 9.32 13.12 8.15
N PRO A 188 8.25 13.90 8.33
CA PRO A 188 8.12 15.20 7.63
C PRO A 188 9.21 16.19 8.01
N THR A 189 9.77 16.07 9.22
CA THR A 189 10.80 16.99 9.74
C THR A 189 12.15 16.78 9.06
N THR A 190 12.55 15.53 8.84
CA THR A 190 13.87 15.18 8.28
C THR A 190 13.81 14.85 6.79
N ASN A 191 12.62 14.57 6.28
CA ASN A 191 12.39 13.98 4.96
C ASN A 191 13.15 12.65 4.76
N LEU A 192 13.38 11.91 5.86
CA LEU A 192 13.92 10.55 5.85
C LEU A 192 12.80 9.58 6.15
N ALA A 193 12.84 8.41 5.52
CA ALA A 193 11.84 7.37 5.70
C ALA A 193 12.42 6.18 6.47
N GLU A 194 11.80 5.83 7.59
CA GLU A 194 12.06 4.58 8.29
C GLU A 194 11.48 3.43 7.48
N VAL A 195 12.27 2.38 7.24
CA VAL A 195 11.89 1.26 6.39
C VAL A 195 11.82 -0.05 7.17
N ALA A 196 10.91 -0.92 6.74
CA ALA A 196 10.75 -2.21 7.35
C ALA A 196 10.31 -3.27 6.34
N PHE A 197 10.74 -4.52 6.58
CA PHE A 197 10.55 -5.64 5.66
C PHE A 197 10.05 -6.87 6.40
N MET A 198 9.21 -7.66 5.73
CA MET A 198 8.86 -9.03 6.08
C MET A 198 8.99 -9.88 4.83
N VAL A 199 9.66 -11.02 4.93
CA VAL A 199 9.83 -11.98 3.84
C VAL A 199 9.57 -13.37 4.36
N ALA A 200 8.65 -14.09 3.73
CA ALA A 200 8.34 -15.47 4.09
C ALA A 200 9.60 -16.35 4.03
N PRO A 201 9.82 -17.26 5.00
CA PRO A 201 11.07 -18.03 5.12
C PRO A 201 11.49 -18.73 3.83
N GLU A 202 10.54 -19.30 3.08
CA GLU A 202 10.76 -20.00 1.82
C GLU A 202 11.23 -19.09 0.67
N PHE A 203 11.10 -17.76 0.81
CA PHE A 203 11.56 -16.75 -0.16
C PHE A 203 12.80 -15.99 0.31
N GLN A 204 13.27 -16.27 1.52
CA GLN A 204 14.53 -15.70 2.02
C GLN A 204 15.71 -16.23 1.22
N GLY A 205 16.76 -15.41 1.04
CA GLY A 205 17.91 -15.78 0.21
C GLY A 205 17.66 -15.76 -1.31
N ALA A 206 16.41 -15.80 -1.78
CA ALA A 206 16.04 -15.77 -3.19
C ALA A 206 16.14 -14.38 -3.86
N GLY A 207 16.46 -13.34 -3.08
CA GLY A 207 16.58 -11.96 -3.59
C GLY A 207 15.31 -11.12 -3.45
N LEU A 208 14.24 -11.65 -2.83
CA LEU A 208 12.97 -10.93 -2.67
C LEU A 208 13.13 -9.65 -1.85
N GLY A 209 13.85 -9.69 -0.72
CA GLY A 209 14.12 -8.49 0.09
C GLY A 209 14.82 -7.38 -0.71
N THR A 210 15.79 -7.75 -1.57
CA THR A 210 16.47 -6.78 -2.44
C THR A 210 15.50 -6.19 -3.48
N ALA A 211 14.65 -7.02 -4.10
CA ALA A 211 13.67 -6.55 -5.07
C ALA A 211 12.65 -5.58 -4.43
N LEU A 212 12.16 -5.91 -3.24
CA LEU A 212 11.27 -5.04 -2.46
C LEU A 212 11.94 -3.72 -2.09
N GLN A 213 13.19 -3.77 -1.62
CA GLN A 213 13.97 -2.56 -1.31
C GLN A 213 14.15 -1.67 -2.53
N THR A 214 14.56 -2.25 -3.66
CA THR A 214 14.72 -1.50 -4.93
C THR A 214 13.41 -0.82 -5.31
N ARG A 215 12.29 -1.53 -5.26
CA ARG A 215 10.98 -0.97 -5.60
C ARG A 215 10.58 0.16 -4.67
N LEU A 216 10.76 -0.03 -3.36
CA LEU A 216 10.45 0.97 -2.34
C LEU A 216 11.31 2.22 -2.53
N GLN A 217 12.58 2.04 -2.86
CA GLN A 217 13.55 3.11 -3.09
C GLN A 217 13.25 3.92 -4.35
N GLU A 218 12.94 3.26 -5.48
CA GLU A 218 12.50 3.91 -6.71
C GLU A 218 11.26 4.79 -6.46
N TYR A 219 10.29 4.27 -5.71
CA TYR A 219 9.09 5.00 -5.36
C TYR A 219 9.40 6.20 -4.46
N ALA A 220 10.22 6.02 -3.43
CA ALA A 220 10.64 7.09 -2.51
C ALA A 220 11.39 8.21 -3.26
N MET A 221 12.31 7.85 -4.15
CA MET A 221 13.04 8.82 -4.99
C MET A 221 12.10 9.61 -5.91
N SER A 222 11.09 8.97 -6.51
CA SER A 222 10.08 9.64 -7.34
C SER A 222 9.22 10.64 -6.56
N ARG A 223 9.19 10.53 -5.23
CA ARG A 223 8.46 11.41 -4.30
C ARG A 223 9.39 12.39 -3.58
N ASN A 224 10.66 12.52 -4.03
CA ASN A 224 11.66 13.40 -3.43
C ASN A 224 11.96 13.10 -1.95
N VAL A 225 11.81 11.86 -1.51
CA VAL A 225 12.26 11.40 -0.21
C VAL A 225 13.79 11.46 -0.19
N ARG A 226 14.36 12.00 0.88
CA ARG A 226 15.80 12.28 0.98
C ARG A 226 16.63 11.02 1.17
N GLY A 227 16.08 9.98 1.82
CA GLY A 227 16.81 8.76 2.09
C GLY A 227 16.04 7.82 3.01
N PHE A 228 16.64 6.66 3.27
CA PHE A 228 16.11 5.65 4.18
C PHE A 228 16.89 5.59 5.48
N VAL A 229 16.17 5.31 6.55
CA VAL A 229 16.72 4.96 7.88
C VAL A 229 16.33 3.53 8.21
N PHE A 230 17.31 2.76 8.66
CA PHE A 230 17.14 1.38 9.10
C PHE A 230 17.57 1.29 10.57
N GLU A 231 16.70 0.71 11.39
CA GLU A 231 17.04 0.29 12.76
C GLU A 231 17.16 -1.23 12.76
N ILE A 232 18.33 -1.74 13.13
CA ILE A 232 18.68 -3.14 12.91
C ILE A 232 19.32 -3.72 14.16
N LEU A 233 18.83 -4.86 14.65
CA LEU A 233 19.52 -5.60 15.69
C LEU A 233 20.83 -6.17 15.12
N PRO A 234 21.97 -6.10 15.85
CA PRO A 234 23.29 -6.55 15.35
C PRO A 234 23.32 -7.99 14.84
N ARG A 235 22.48 -8.85 15.38
CA ARG A 235 22.36 -10.26 14.96
C ARG A 235 21.59 -10.44 13.65
N ASN A 236 20.79 -9.46 13.20
CA ASN A 236 20.06 -9.52 11.93
C ASN A 236 20.99 -9.24 10.75
N THR A 237 21.88 -10.20 10.47
CA THR A 237 22.86 -10.10 9.38
C THR A 237 22.23 -9.97 8.01
N SER A 238 21.02 -10.50 7.81
CA SER A 238 20.27 -10.39 6.55
C SER A 238 19.85 -8.95 6.30
N MET A 239 19.31 -8.28 7.31
CA MET A 239 18.90 -6.88 7.21
C MET A 239 20.11 -5.93 7.11
N LEU A 240 21.20 -6.19 7.81
CA LEU A 240 22.46 -5.44 7.65
C LEU A 240 22.98 -5.52 6.22
N ARG A 241 22.98 -6.71 5.60
CA ARG A 241 23.35 -6.88 4.19
C ARG A 241 22.39 -6.18 3.23
N LEU A 242 21.11 -6.14 3.56
CA LEU A 242 20.10 -5.44 2.77
C LEU A 242 20.35 -3.92 2.84
N ALA A 243 20.49 -3.36 4.03
CA ALA A 243 20.77 -1.94 4.25
C ALA A 243 22.06 -1.48 3.55
N ALA A 244 23.12 -2.31 3.59
CA ALA A 244 24.39 -2.02 2.93
C ALA A 244 24.30 -2.00 1.38
N ARG A 245 23.19 -2.48 0.80
CA ARG A 245 22.91 -2.44 -0.66
C ARG A 245 21.98 -1.31 -1.05
N ALA A 246 21.54 -0.50 -0.12
CA ALA A 246 20.74 0.68 -0.44
C ALA A 246 21.54 1.61 -1.36
N GLN A 247 20.87 2.26 -2.33
CA GLN A 247 21.53 3.24 -3.19
C GLN A 247 21.80 4.52 -2.41
N GLY A 248 22.90 5.20 -2.74
CA GLY A 248 23.25 6.49 -2.17
C GLY A 248 24.42 6.42 -1.19
N THR A 249 24.57 7.48 -0.41
CA THR A 249 25.62 7.56 0.62
C THR A 249 25.14 6.89 1.89
N ILE A 250 25.85 5.85 2.31
CA ILE A 250 25.50 5.05 3.50
C ILE A 250 26.36 5.49 4.67
N THR A 251 25.72 5.83 5.77
CA THR A 251 26.36 6.06 7.08
C THR A 251 25.81 5.06 8.10
N THR A 252 26.68 4.58 8.97
CA THR A 252 26.30 3.61 9.99
C THR A 252 26.75 4.13 11.34
N SER A 253 25.88 4.12 12.32
CA SER A 253 26.18 4.34 13.74
C SER A 253 25.60 3.20 14.55
N ARG A 254 26.15 3.01 15.76
CA ARG A 254 25.67 2.01 16.69
C ARG A 254 25.39 2.67 18.02
N ASP A 255 24.22 2.40 18.55
CA ASP A 255 23.79 2.82 19.87
C ASP A 255 23.34 1.57 20.63
N ASP A 256 24.08 1.22 21.67
CA ASP A 256 23.90 0.01 22.49
C ASP A 256 23.61 -1.25 21.64
N ASP A 257 22.35 -1.68 21.62
CA ASP A 257 21.89 -2.91 20.99
C ASP A 257 21.29 -2.70 19.59
N VAL A 258 21.38 -1.49 19.03
CA VAL A 258 20.79 -1.16 17.71
C VAL A 258 21.84 -0.57 16.77
N VAL A 259 21.85 -1.05 15.54
CA VAL A 259 22.64 -0.47 14.44
C VAL A 259 21.70 0.42 13.61
N HIS A 260 22.02 1.70 13.56
CA HIS A 260 21.34 2.67 12.72
C HIS A 260 22.09 2.83 11.40
N VAL A 261 21.41 2.55 10.30
CA VAL A 261 21.96 2.75 8.95
C VAL A 261 21.12 3.81 8.26
N THR A 262 21.78 4.88 7.80
CA THR A 262 21.13 5.92 6.98
C THR A 262 21.69 5.87 5.58
N ALA A 263 20.82 5.73 4.58
CA ALA A 263 21.14 5.77 3.16
C ALA A 263 20.55 7.04 2.54
N LEU A 264 21.40 8.02 2.22
CA LEU A 264 20.99 9.27 1.58
C LEU A 264 21.04 9.10 0.07
N PHE A 265 19.92 9.33 -0.61
CA PHE A 265 19.84 9.20 -2.06
C PHE A 265 20.62 10.29 -2.78
N ALA A 266 21.33 9.92 -3.85
CA ALA A 266 21.95 10.89 -4.74
C ALA A 266 20.85 11.65 -5.51
N ASN A 267 20.86 12.97 -5.50
CA ASN A 267 19.89 13.89 -6.12
C ASN A 267 18.60 14.28 -5.35
N SER A 268 18.59 14.21 -4.05
CA SER A 268 17.53 14.89 -3.28
C SER A 268 17.77 16.40 -3.04
N GLY A 269 18.53 17.06 -3.90
CA GLY A 269 18.89 18.45 -3.65
C GLY A 269 19.32 19.25 -4.87
N SER A 270 18.42 19.52 -5.84
CA SER A 270 18.49 20.74 -6.64
C SER A 270 17.21 20.95 -7.49
N ALA A 271 16.04 20.94 -6.86
CA ALA A 271 14.93 21.69 -7.40
C ALA A 271 14.81 22.95 -6.54
N SER A 272 15.61 23.98 -6.86
CA SER A 272 15.36 25.34 -6.44
C SER A 272 13.91 25.65 -6.86
N ARG A 273 13.05 25.86 -5.88
CA ARG A 273 11.77 26.51 -6.12
C ARG A 273 12.07 27.83 -6.78
N SER A 274 11.84 27.92 -8.09
CA SER A 274 11.69 29.23 -8.73
C SER A 274 10.54 29.93 -8.01
N PRO A 275 10.73 31.19 -7.56
CA PRO A 275 9.64 31.93 -6.97
C PRO A 275 8.54 32.07 -8.02
N LEU A 276 7.30 31.87 -7.63
CA LEU A 276 6.12 32.16 -8.41
C LEU A 276 6.21 33.62 -8.86
N PRO A 277 5.90 33.99 -10.13
CA PRO A 277 5.85 35.37 -10.55
C PRO A 277 4.78 36.08 -9.71
N GLU A 278 5.20 37.20 -9.10
CA GLU A 278 4.29 38.11 -8.42
C GLU A 278 3.18 38.52 -9.39
N SER A 279 1.94 38.32 -8.97
CA SER A 279 0.76 38.82 -9.65
C SER A 279 0.84 40.35 -9.70
N GLN A 280 1.08 40.92 -10.87
CA GLN A 280 0.90 42.34 -11.10
C GLN A 280 -0.58 42.67 -10.97
N ASP A 281 -0.93 43.44 -9.95
CA ASP A 281 -2.23 44.07 -9.82
C ASP A 281 -2.48 44.99 -11.04
N PRO A 282 -3.61 44.87 -11.73
CA PRO A 282 -3.97 45.92 -12.72
C PRO A 282 -4.41 47.19 -11.99
N GLN A 283 -3.67 48.23 -12.23
CA GLN A 283 -3.93 49.59 -11.76
C GLN A 283 -5.38 50.00 -12.08
N ALA A 284 -6.00 50.59 -11.07
CA ALA A 284 -7.24 51.31 -11.15
C ALA A 284 -7.14 52.43 -12.20
N GLY A 285 -7.89 52.33 -13.27
CA GLY A 285 -8.13 53.44 -14.23
C GLY A 285 -9.15 54.38 -13.65
N GLU A 286 -8.68 55.58 -13.42
CA GLU A 286 -9.43 56.80 -13.10
C GLU A 286 -10.47 57.08 -14.21
N VAL A 287 -11.73 57.22 -13.82
CA VAL A 287 -12.77 57.81 -14.70
C VAL A 287 -13.01 59.23 -14.24
N ALA A 288 -12.53 60.20 -15.02
CA ALA A 288 -12.93 61.59 -14.92
C ALA A 288 -13.92 61.92 -16.05
N ALA A 289 -14.92 62.73 -15.69
CA ALA A 289 -15.98 63.41 -16.44
C ALA A 289 -17.24 62.61 -16.76
#